data_0c07c143163c56205fe125a52177b258
#
_entry.id   0c07c143163c56205fe125a52177b258
#
_cell.length_a   1.000
_cell.length_b   1.000
_cell.length_c   1.000
_cell.angle_alpha   90.00
_cell.angle_beta   90.00
_cell.angle_gamma   90.00
#
_symmetry.space_group_name_H-M   'P 1'
#
loop_
_entity.id
_entity.type
_entity.pdbx_description
1 polymer ?
#
loop_
_entity_poly.entity_id
_entity_poly.type
_entity_poly.pdbx_seq_one_letter_code
_entity_poly.pdbx_strand_id
1 'polypeptide(L)'
;MSEYSVELKGLNKVYSNLLKEDTVALKDINLQIRPGEFISIIGPSGCGKSTLLRIIGNLDKPTSGTIEYRDGADQQMGFVFQDSVLLPWKNVRQNAEFPLVIQKKQTEENEKKLDELLELAGLSEFKTALPRELSGGMKQRV
;
A
#
# COMPACT_ATOMS: atom_id res chain seq x y z
N MET A 1 19.26 -12.32 -15.10
CA MET A 1 17.94 -11.70 -14.83
C MET A 1 17.37 -12.39 -13.61
N SER A 2 16.93 -11.67 -12.59
CA SER A 2 16.32 -12.29 -11.40
C SER A 2 15.03 -13.03 -11.80
N GLU A 3 14.86 -14.26 -11.33
CA GLU A 3 13.64 -15.07 -11.52
C GLU A 3 12.48 -14.50 -10.70
N TYR A 4 12.75 -13.65 -9.72
CA TYR A 4 11.80 -13.12 -8.74
C TYR A 4 11.45 -11.66 -9.03
N SER A 5 10.20 -11.28 -8.80
CA SER A 5 9.74 -9.88 -8.83
C SER A 5 10.26 -9.09 -7.63
N VAL A 6 10.32 -9.76 -6.46
CA VAL A 6 10.83 -9.19 -5.21
C VAL A 6 11.62 -10.27 -4.49
N GLU A 7 12.80 -9.93 -3.98
CA GLU A 7 13.62 -10.82 -3.17
C GLU A 7 14.11 -10.13 -1.90
N LEU A 8 13.85 -10.74 -0.75
CA LEU A 8 14.31 -10.32 0.57
C LEU A 8 15.39 -11.26 1.06
N LYS A 9 16.52 -10.72 1.57
CA LYS A 9 17.66 -11.49 2.07
C LYS A 9 18.07 -11.00 3.46
N GLY A 10 17.92 -11.86 4.47
CA GLY A 10 18.31 -11.59 5.84
C GLY A 10 17.72 -10.31 6.43
N LEU A 11 16.46 -10.00 6.07
CA LEU A 11 15.85 -8.72 6.39
C LEU A 11 15.47 -8.66 7.87
N ASN A 12 15.95 -7.61 8.54
CA ASN A 12 15.66 -7.32 9.94
C ASN A 12 15.01 -5.94 10.08
N LYS A 13 14.11 -5.80 11.05
CA LYS A 13 13.54 -4.51 11.45
C LYS A 13 13.48 -4.41 12.96
N VAL A 14 14.14 -3.39 13.48
CA VAL A 14 14.12 -3.03 14.90
C VAL A 14 13.62 -1.61 15.01
N TYR A 15 12.65 -1.38 15.87
CA TYR A 15 12.19 -0.05 16.24
C TYR A 15 12.83 0.34 17.58
N SER A 16 13.69 1.34 17.54
CA SER A 16 14.34 1.90 18.74
C SER A 16 13.46 3.01 19.31
N ASN A 17 13.25 2.97 20.62
CA ASN A 17 12.51 3.99 21.34
C ASN A 17 13.42 4.54 22.45
N LEU A 18 13.58 5.87 22.49
CA LEU A 18 14.42 6.55 23.47
C LEU A 18 14.03 6.29 24.95
N LEU A 19 12.82 5.81 25.21
CA LEU A 19 12.26 5.60 26.54
C LEU A 19 11.93 4.13 26.87
N LYS A 20 12.11 3.21 25.95
CA LYS A 20 11.79 1.77 26.09
C LYS A 20 12.86 0.91 25.42
N GLU A 21 12.86 -0.38 25.77
CA GLU A 21 13.67 -1.37 25.09
C GLU A 21 13.35 -1.44 23.59
N ASP A 22 14.37 -1.73 22.80
CA ASP A 22 14.23 -1.92 21.35
C ASP A 22 13.24 -3.05 21.05
N THR A 23 12.34 -2.80 20.10
CA THR A 23 11.35 -3.78 19.66
C THR A 23 11.79 -4.41 18.35
N VAL A 24 12.10 -5.70 18.36
CA VAL A 24 12.42 -6.47 17.16
C VAL A 24 11.07 -6.83 16.47
N ALA A 25 10.79 -6.18 15.36
CA ALA A 25 9.59 -6.42 14.57
C ALA A 25 9.78 -7.52 13.53
N LEU A 26 10.95 -7.61 12.91
CA LEU A 26 11.31 -8.64 11.94
C LEU A 26 12.72 -9.13 12.23
N LYS A 27 12.95 -10.44 12.10
CA LYS A 27 14.27 -11.06 12.31
C LYS A 27 14.54 -12.08 11.21
N ASP A 28 15.62 -11.87 10.47
CA ASP A 28 16.17 -12.75 9.44
C ASP A 28 15.11 -13.26 8.44
N ILE A 29 14.31 -12.33 7.89
CA ILE A 29 13.28 -12.67 6.91
C ILE A 29 13.92 -12.87 5.54
N ASN A 30 13.68 -14.06 4.97
CA ASN A 30 14.09 -14.41 3.63
C ASN A 30 12.82 -14.80 2.85
N LEU A 31 12.57 -14.12 1.73
CA LEU A 31 11.35 -14.32 0.92
C LEU A 31 11.65 -14.02 -0.55
N GLN A 32 11.16 -14.87 -1.42
CA GLN A 32 11.25 -14.71 -2.87
C GLN A 32 9.84 -14.74 -3.45
N ILE A 33 9.49 -13.70 -4.20
CA ILE A 33 8.15 -13.54 -4.81
C ILE A 33 8.32 -13.58 -6.32
N ARG A 34 7.66 -14.55 -6.99
CA ARG A 34 7.68 -14.68 -8.44
C ARG A 34 6.64 -13.80 -9.11
N PRO A 35 6.82 -13.44 -10.38
CA PRO A 35 5.78 -12.78 -11.16
C PRO A 35 4.47 -13.59 -11.15
N GLY A 36 3.34 -12.92 -10.91
CA GLY A 36 2.02 -13.54 -10.88
C GLY A 36 1.71 -14.40 -9.65
N GLU A 37 2.62 -14.47 -8.67
CA GLU A 37 2.42 -15.25 -7.46
C GLU A 37 1.48 -14.53 -6.48
N PHE A 38 0.57 -15.28 -5.87
CA PHE A 38 -0.27 -14.82 -4.75
C PHE A 38 0.32 -15.30 -3.43
N ILE A 39 0.66 -14.38 -2.53
CA ILE A 39 1.24 -14.69 -1.22
C ILE A 39 0.31 -14.25 -0.11
N SER A 40 0.07 -15.13 0.86
CA SER A 40 -0.66 -14.85 2.08
C SER A 40 0.26 -14.90 3.29
N ILE A 41 0.27 -13.82 4.10
CA ILE A 41 1.06 -13.74 5.33
C ILE A 41 0.12 -13.89 6.52
N ILE A 42 0.26 -14.99 7.26
CA ILE A 42 -0.60 -15.33 8.38
C ILE A 42 0.21 -15.31 9.68
N GLY A 43 -0.40 -14.85 10.76
CA GLY A 43 0.22 -14.84 12.09
C GLY A 43 -0.57 -13.98 13.08
N PRO A 44 -0.25 -14.08 14.39
CA PRO A 44 -0.94 -13.33 15.43
C PRO A 44 -0.78 -11.82 15.29
N SER A 45 -1.60 -11.04 16.01
CA SER A 45 -1.46 -9.58 16.06
C SER A 45 -0.09 -9.21 16.63
N GLY A 46 0.53 -8.18 16.05
CA GLY A 46 1.84 -7.68 16.51
C GLY A 46 3.07 -8.48 16.02
N CYS A 47 2.92 -9.59 15.27
CA CYS A 47 4.05 -10.39 14.80
C CYS A 47 4.83 -9.81 13.60
N GLY A 48 4.57 -8.57 13.19
CA GLY A 48 5.36 -7.89 12.15
C GLY A 48 4.81 -7.94 10.72
N LYS A 49 3.62 -8.54 10.47
CA LYS A 49 3.03 -8.64 9.10
C LYS A 49 2.93 -7.30 8.39
N SER A 50 2.36 -6.30 9.05
CA SER A 50 2.20 -4.96 8.48
C SER A 50 3.54 -4.26 8.28
N THR A 51 4.52 -4.50 9.16
CA THR A 51 5.89 -4.00 9.00
C THR A 51 6.55 -4.60 7.76
N LEU A 52 6.43 -5.91 7.57
CA LEU A 52 6.95 -6.59 6.39
C LEU A 52 6.33 -6.05 5.10
N LEU A 53 5.00 -5.93 5.06
CA LEU A 53 4.29 -5.37 3.90
C LEU A 53 4.71 -3.93 3.61
N ARG A 54 4.88 -3.07 4.63
CA ARG A 54 5.36 -1.70 4.46
C ARG A 54 6.77 -1.64 3.87
N ILE A 55 7.65 -2.54 4.29
CA ILE A 55 9.01 -2.62 3.75
C ILE A 55 8.98 -3.11 2.30
N ILE A 56 8.19 -4.16 1.99
CA ILE A 56 7.99 -4.62 0.61
C ILE A 56 7.39 -3.51 -0.25
N GLY A 57 6.45 -2.72 0.28
CA GLY A 57 5.84 -1.57 -0.38
C GLY A 57 6.73 -0.32 -0.46
N ASN A 58 7.99 -0.40 -0.06
CA ASN A 58 8.94 0.72 -0.01
C ASN A 58 8.43 1.93 0.82
N LEU A 59 7.54 1.67 1.78
CA LEU A 59 6.99 2.68 2.71
C LEU A 59 7.77 2.77 4.02
N ASP A 60 8.63 1.78 4.30
CA ASP A 60 9.54 1.76 5.45
C ASP A 60 10.84 1.07 5.04
N LYS A 61 11.94 1.35 5.74
CA LYS A 61 13.25 0.78 5.47
C LYS A 61 13.60 -0.31 6.49
N PRO A 62 14.25 -1.40 6.07
CA PRO A 62 14.79 -2.38 7.01
C PRO A 62 15.94 -1.77 7.83
N THR A 63 16.19 -2.33 9.02
CA THR A 63 17.37 -1.97 9.83
C THR A 63 18.62 -2.63 9.27
N SER A 64 18.50 -3.85 8.74
CA SER A 64 19.55 -4.56 8.03
C SER A 64 18.98 -5.60 7.07
N GLY A 65 19.80 -6.18 6.23
CA GLY A 65 19.39 -7.04 5.14
C GLY A 65 19.10 -6.23 3.87
N THR A 66 18.67 -6.91 2.82
CA THR A 66 18.40 -6.29 1.52
C THR A 66 17.03 -6.65 1.00
N ILE A 67 16.45 -5.75 0.21
CA ILE A 67 15.28 -6.00 -0.64
C ILE A 67 15.65 -5.61 -2.06
N GLU A 68 15.43 -6.51 -2.99
CA GLU A 68 15.72 -6.33 -4.40
C GLU A 68 14.41 -6.41 -5.19
N TYR A 69 14.17 -5.44 -6.06
CA TYR A 69 13.01 -5.39 -6.95
C TYR A 69 13.46 -5.59 -8.40
N ARG A 70 12.72 -6.37 -9.14
CA ARG A 70 12.98 -6.55 -10.57
C ARG A 70 12.46 -5.35 -11.36
N ASP A 71 13.32 -4.79 -12.21
CA ASP A 71 12.97 -3.86 -13.30
C ASP A 71 11.97 -2.73 -12.90
N GLY A 72 12.17 -2.11 -11.74
CA GLY A 72 11.34 -1.01 -11.28
C GLY A 72 9.98 -1.44 -10.71
N ALA A 73 9.84 -2.69 -10.27
CA ALA A 73 8.61 -3.18 -9.62
C ALA A 73 8.20 -2.35 -8.40
N ASP A 74 9.16 -1.75 -7.70
CA ASP A 74 8.93 -0.80 -6.60
C ASP A 74 8.19 0.47 -7.03
N GLN A 75 8.36 0.91 -8.29
CA GLN A 75 7.73 2.11 -8.83
C GLN A 75 6.28 1.88 -9.28
N GLN A 76 5.87 0.63 -9.45
CA GLN A 76 4.53 0.25 -9.94
C GLN A 76 3.69 -0.44 -8.85
N MET A 77 4.10 -0.38 -7.60
CA MET A 77 3.43 -1.07 -6.51
C MET A 77 2.21 -0.29 -6.02
N GLY A 78 1.05 -0.96 -5.99
CA GLY A 78 -0.14 -0.48 -5.29
C GLY A 78 -0.17 -1.00 -3.85
N PHE A 79 -0.53 -0.16 -2.90
CA PHE A 79 -0.65 -0.52 -1.49
C PHE A 79 -2.05 -0.19 -0.96
N VAL A 80 -2.73 -1.19 -0.41
CA VAL A 80 -4.02 -1.00 0.26
C VAL A 80 -3.81 -1.08 1.77
N PHE A 81 -4.09 0.01 2.47
CA PHE A 81 -3.96 0.08 3.93
C PHE A 81 -5.15 -0.60 4.64
N GLN A 82 -4.93 -1.09 5.85
CA GLN A 82 -5.98 -1.65 6.69
C GLN A 82 -7.03 -0.59 7.05
N ASP A 83 -6.57 0.61 7.39
CA ASP A 83 -7.41 1.78 7.61
C ASP A 83 -7.41 2.67 6.37
N SER A 84 -8.53 3.30 6.06
CA SER A 84 -8.61 4.21 4.93
C SER A 84 -7.73 5.44 5.16
N VAL A 85 -6.91 5.78 4.17
CA VAL A 85 -6.00 6.94 4.20
C VAL A 85 -6.51 8.11 3.36
N LEU A 86 -7.83 8.28 3.29
CA LEU A 86 -8.45 9.35 2.53
C LEU A 86 -8.11 10.72 3.12
N LEU A 87 -7.88 11.69 2.25
CA LEU A 87 -7.70 13.09 2.62
C LEU A 87 -9.04 13.65 3.12
N PRO A 88 -9.16 14.03 4.40
CA PRO A 88 -10.45 14.34 5.01
C PRO A 88 -11.12 15.60 4.46
N TRP A 89 -10.36 16.48 3.81
CA TRP A 89 -10.84 17.72 3.17
C TRP A 89 -11.18 17.56 1.69
N LYS A 90 -10.95 16.38 1.11
CA LYS A 90 -11.30 16.04 -0.27
C LYS A 90 -12.50 15.12 -0.30
N ASN A 91 -13.39 15.32 -1.27
CA ASN A 91 -14.51 14.42 -1.50
C ASN A 91 -14.07 13.09 -2.14
N VAL A 92 -14.99 12.14 -2.33
CA VAL A 92 -14.73 10.81 -2.92
C VAL A 92 -14.01 10.94 -4.26
N ARG A 93 -14.56 11.72 -5.20
CA ARG A 93 -13.97 11.88 -6.53
C ARG A 93 -12.55 12.47 -6.45
N GLN A 94 -12.36 13.50 -5.64
CA GLN A 94 -11.05 14.14 -5.47
C GLN A 94 -10.01 13.24 -4.79
N ASN A 95 -10.43 12.36 -3.89
CA ASN A 95 -9.55 11.36 -3.29
C ASN A 95 -9.14 10.31 -4.32
N ALA A 96 -10.09 9.77 -5.08
CA ALA A 96 -9.83 8.76 -6.11
C ALA A 96 -9.00 9.33 -7.29
N GLU A 97 -9.16 10.61 -7.63
CA GLU A 97 -8.38 11.30 -8.67
C GLU A 97 -6.96 11.66 -8.22
N PHE A 98 -6.71 11.73 -6.92
CA PHE A 98 -5.47 12.28 -6.36
C PHE A 98 -4.18 11.65 -6.93
N PRO A 99 -4.08 10.33 -7.14
CA PRO A 99 -2.91 9.72 -7.79
C PRO A 99 -2.66 10.24 -9.21
N LEU A 100 -3.71 10.51 -9.98
CA LEU A 100 -3.59 11.06 -11.34
C LEU A 100 -3.07 12.51 -11.30
N VAL A 101 -3.51 13.30 -10.31
CA VAL A 101 -3.04 14.67 -10.09
C VAL A 101 -1.54 14.68 -9.80
N ILE A 102 -1.07 13.83 -8.88
CA ILE A 102 0.37 13.74 -8.52
C ILE A 102 1.21 13.32 -9.73
N GLN A 103 0.72 12.37 -10.51
CA GLN A 103 1.44 11.86 -11.69
C GLN A 103 1.29 12.76 -12.91
N LYS A 104 0.52 13.84 -12.84
CA LYS A 104 0.19 14.74 -13.97
C LYS A 104 -0.42 13.98 -15.17
N LYS A 105 -1.25 12.99 -14.86
CA LYS A 105 -1.94 12.11 -15.83
C LYS A 105 -3.45 12.40 -15.90
N GLN A 106 -3.86 13.61 -15.66
CA GLN A 106 -5.26 14.05 -15.79
C GLN A 106 -5.58 14.23 -17.28
N THR A 107 -6.07 13.17 -17.90
CA THR A 107 -6.54 13.16 -19.30
C THR A 107 -8.02 12.79 -19.32
N GLU A 108 -8.74 13.18 -20.35
CA GLU A 108 -10.18 12.81 -20.52
C GLU A 108 -10.39 11.30 -20.44
N GLU A 109 -9.46 10.51 -20.97
CA GLU A 109 -9.51 9.04 -20.90
C GLU A 109 -9.41 8.55 -19.45
N ASN A 110 -8.45 9.08 -18.66
CA ASN A 110 -8.28 8.69 -17.26
C ASN A 110 -9.43 9.17 -16.39
N GLU A 111 -9.99 10.34 -16.65
CA GLU A 111 -11.18 10.83 -15.95
C GLU A 111 -12.41 9.97 -16.23
N LYS A 112 -12.62 9.55 -17.47
CA LYS A 112 -13.70 8.64 -17.83
C LYS A 112 -13.54 7.29 -17.14
N LYS A 113 -12.33 6.75 -17.17
CA LYS A 113 -12.03 5.48 -16.48
C LYS A 113 -12.23 5.58 -14.96
N LEU A 114 -11.90 6.73 -14.36
CA LEU A 114 -12.15 6.98 -12.95
C LEU A 114 -13.65 6.95 -12.63
N ASP A 115 -14.49 7.58 -13.47
CA ASP A 115 -15.92 7.56 -13.30
C ASP A 115 -16.50 6.15 -13.41
N GLU A 116 -16.02 5.34 -14.37
CA GLU A 116 -16.40 3.93 -14.53
C GLU A 116 -16.00 3.11 -13.28
N LEU A 117 -14.81 3.35 -12.72
CA LEU A 117 -14.37 2.68 -11.50
C LEU A 117 -15.19 3.07 -10.26
N LEU A 118 -15.58 4.34 -10.14
CA LEU A 118 -16.46 4.80 -9.05
C LEU A 118 -17.85 4.20 -9.17
N GLU A 119 -18.37 4.01 -10.38
CA GLU A 119 -19.63 3.31 -10.64
C GLU A 119 -19.52 1.83 -10.24
N LEU A 120 -18.48 1.15 -10.68
CA LEU A 120 -18.22 -0.25 -10.32
C LEU A 120 -18.07 -0.45 -8.80
N ALA A 121 -17.45 0.52 -8.11
CA ALA A 121 -17.34 0.54 -6.66
C ALA A 121 -18.66 0.87 -5.93
N GLY A 122 -19.74 1.23 -6.65
CA GLY A 122 -21.03 1.65 -6.09
C GLY A 122 -20.95 2.99 -5.36
N LEU A 123 -20.11 3.92 -5.86
CA LEU A 123 -19.86 5.23 -5.25
C LEU A 123 -20.34 6.40 -6.10
N SER A 124 -21.10 6.16 -7.17
CA SER A 124 -21.60 7.20 -8.10
C SER A 124 -22.35 8.31 -7.39
N GLU A 125 -23.27 7.95 -6.49
CA GLU A 125 -24.08 8.90 -5.73
C GLU A 125 -23.30 9.64 -4.63
N PHE A 126 -22.10 9.16 -4.30
CA PHE A 126 -21.25 9.67 -3.22
C PHE A 126 -20.04 10.46 -3.70
N LYS A 127 -19.92 10.76 -5.01
CA LYS A 127 -18.75 11.44 -5.59
C LYS A 127 -18.40 12.75 -4.91
N THR A 128 -19.39 13.48 -4.40
CA THR A 128 -19.23 14.77 -3.72
C THR A 128 -19.17 14.66 -2.19
N ALA A 129 -19.41 13.48 -1.63
CA ALA A 129 -19.41 13.25 -0.19
C ALA A 129 -17.97 13.32 0.38
N LEU A 130 -17.84 13.85 1.59
CA LEU A 130 -16.57 13.85 2.34
C LEU A 130 -16.37 12.52 3.05
N PRO A 131 -15.12 12.13 3.37
CA PRO A 131 -14.84 10.87 4.08
C PRO A 131 -15.64 10.67 5.37
N ARG A 132 -15.93 11.74 6.12
CA ARG A 132 -16.75 11.66 7.34
C ARG A 132 -18.21 11.21 7.11
N GLU A 133 -18.68 11.33 5.89
CA GLU A 133 -20.05 11.00 5.48
C GLU A 133 -20.18 9.56 4.95
N LEU A 134 -19.06 8.84 4.87
CA LEU A 134 -18.97 7.49 4.33
C LEU A 134 -18.89 6.44 5.43
N SER A 135 -19.47 5.27 5.18
CA SER A 135 -19.24 4.08 6.00
C SER A 135 -17.79 3.58 5.85
N GLY A 136 -17.31 2.76 6.81
CA GLY A 136 -15.97 2.16 6.74
C GLY A 136 -15.72 1.40 5.43
N GLY A 137 -16.67 0.58 5.00
CA GLY A 137 -16.58 -0.15 3.74
C GLY A 137 -16.59 0.74 2.49
N MET A 138 -17.31 1.87 2.52
CA MET A 138 -17.26 2.85 1.44
C MET A 138 -15.90 3.54 1.36
N LYS A 139 -15.32 3.90 2.50
CA LYS A 139 -13.98 4.51 2.57
C LYS A 139 -12.89 3.61 2.00
N GLN A 140 -13.02 2.29 2.14
CA GLN A 140 -12.05 1.33 1.60
C GLN A 140 -12.20 1.10 0.09
N ARG A 141 -13.36 1.44 -0.47
CA ARG A 141 -13.61 1.32 -1.92
C ARG A 141 -13.20 2.57 -2.72
N VAL A 142 -12.93 3.68 -2.05
CA VAL A 142 -12.36 4.90 -2.63
C VAL A 142 -10.86 4.76 -2.84
#